data_ed8312704e7ce9b7bc89cfb16bd8878f
#
_entry.id   ed8312704e7ce9b7bc89cfb16bd8878f
#
_cell.length_a   1.000
_cell.length_b   1.000
_cell.length_c   1.000
_cell.angle_alpha   90.00
_cell.angle_beta   90.00
_cell.angle_gamma   90.00
#
_symmetry.space_group_name_H-M   'P 1'
#
loop_
_entity.id
_entity.type
_entity.pdbx_description
1 polymer ?
#
loop_
_entity_poly.entity_id
_entity_poly.type
_entity_poly.pdbx_seq_one_letter_code
_entity_poly.pdbx_strand_id
1 'polypeptide(L)'
;MKLIRFGEINKEQPGVILSNGKKIDVSNYVTDYDENFFGNDGIQKLGDWLSKNQDSCPEIHDDIRLGSPLSRPSKIVCVGLNYAKHAAESGMDIPEEPVLFFKSTSSIVGPFDQIVIPKGSEKTDWEVELAVVIGKKASYVSEADALQHVAGYVLHNDVSERAFQLEKSGQWVKGKSCDTFAPLGPFIATPDEIKNPNDLNLWLKLNGEIMQDSSTSDFIFNIQEVVSYISQFMTLLPGDVISTGTPFGVGLGLNPPRYLKEGDVVELGIDGLGIARQSCKAYK
;
A
#
# COMPACT_ATOMS: atom_id res chain seq x y z
N MET A 1 15.49 -4.98 -5.44
CA MET A 1 15.02 -4.21 -6.62
C MET A 1 13.83 -3.34 -6.25
N LYS A 2 13.58 -2.25 -7.02
CA LYS A 2 12.41 -1.38 -6.86
C LYS A 2 11.57 -1.43 -8.14
N LEU A 3 10.43 -2.12 -8.08
CA LEU A 3 9.54 -2.32 -9.22
C LEU A 3 8.57 -1.14 -9.32
N ILE A 4 8.42 -0.56 -10.51
CA ILE A 4 7.50 0.54 -10.81
C ILE A 4 6.61 0.21 -11.99
N ARG A 5 5.46 0.86 -12.09
CA ARG A 5 4.67 0.93 -13.33
C ARG A 5 4.48 2.39 -13.72
N PHE A 6 4.67 2.69 -14.99
CA PHE A 6 4.70 4.06 -15.50
C PHE A 6 3.84 4.21 -16.75
N GLY A 7 3.37 5.42 -17.02
CA GLY A 7 2.57 5.75 -18.18
C GLY A 7 1.16 6.24 -17.87
N GLU A 8 0.31 6.27 -18.89
CA GLU A 8 -1.08 6.71 -18.77
C GLU A 8 -1.91 5.73 -17.92
N ILE A 9 -2.97 6.25 -17.30
CA ILE A 9 -3.92 5.43 -16.51
C ILE A 9 -4.49 4.30 -17.39
N ASN A 10 -4.46 3.08 -16.87
CA ASN A 10 -4.88 1.83 -17.53
C ASN A 10 -4.02 1.42 -18.75
N LYS A 11 -2.86 2.03 -18.93
CA LYS A 11 -1.87 1.68 -19.97
C LYS A 11 -0.45 1.64 -19.39
N GLU A 12 -0.35 1.50 -18.08
CA GLU A 12 0.94 1.47 -17.41
C GLU A 12 1.78 0.29 -17.89
N GLN A 13 3.08 0.53 -17.98
CA GLN A 13 4.10 -0.45 -18.36
C GLN A 13 5.04 -0.72 -17.20
N PRO A 14 5.64 -1.93 -17.11
CA PRO A 14 6.57 -2.28 -16.04
C PRO A 14 7.93 -1.61 -16.25
N GLY A 15 8.48 -1.08 -15.16
CA GLY A 15 9.81 -0.51 -15.08
C GLY A 15 10.52 -0.87 -13.79
N VAL A 16 11.79 -0.52 -13.68
CA VAL A 16 12.62 -0.76 -12.50
C VAL A 16 13.40 0.53 -12.17
N ILE A 17 13.53 0.82 -10.88
CA ILE A 17 14.50 1.81 -10.39
C ILE A 17 15.77 1.06 -10.01
N LEU A 18 16.86 1.38 -10.67
CA LEU A 18 18.19 0.83 -10.41
C LEU A 18 18.81 1.43 -9.13
N SER A 19 19.86 0.81 -8.60
CA SER A 19 20.56 1.27 -7.38
C SER A 19 21.14 2.69 -7.49
N ASN A 20 21.43 3.15 -8.70
CA ASN A 20 21.89 4.53 -8.98
C ASN A 20 20.75 5.56 -9.11
N GLY A 21 19.48 5.13 -8.91
CA GLY A 21 18.28 5.96 -9.03
C GLY A 21 17.69 6.07 -10.43
N LYS A 22 18.37 5.55 -11.45
CA LYS A 22 17.89 5.59 -12.84
C LYS A 22 16.64 4.69 -12.97
N LYS A 23 15.60 5.21 -13.64
CA LYS A 23 14.39 4.45 -13.99
C LYS A 23 14.53 3.89 -15.40
N ILE A 24 14.28 2.62 -15.58
CA ILE A 24 14.37 1.94 -16.87
C ILE A 24 13.09 1.17 -17.20
N ASP A 25 12.76 1.16 -18.48
CA ASP A 25 11.64 0.42 -19.06
C ASP A 25 12.06 -1.05 -19.28
N VAL A 26 11.29 -1.99 -18.73
CA VAL A 26 11.50 -3.44 -18.88
C VAL A 26 10.33 -4.13 -19.60
N SER A 27 9.46 -3.37 -20.25
CA SER A 27 8.26 -3.88 -20.95
C SER A 27 8.58 -4.81 -22.12
N ASN A 28 9.79 -4.75 -22.66
CA ASN A 28 10.27 -5.70 -23.67
C ASN A 28 10.53 -7.11 -23.10
N TYR A 29 10.65 -7.25 -21.78
CA TYR A 29 10.92 -8.52 -21.11
C TYR A 29 9.77 -8.97 -20.18
N VAL A 30 9.19 -8.04 -19.45
CA VAL A 30 8.06 -8.28 -18.52
C VAL A 30 6.79 -7.72 -19.14
N THR A 31 5.72 -8.49 -19.17
CA THR A 31 4.42 -8.01 -19.67
C THR A 31 3.77 -7.07 -18.66
N ASP A 32 3.69 -7.45 -17.38
CA ASP A 32 3.20 -6.63 -16.28
C ASP A 32 3.59 -7.28 -14.94
N TYR A 33 3.46 -6.53 -13.83
CA TYR A 33 3.63 -7.03 -12.47
C TYR A 33 2.27 -7.52 -11.94
N ASP A 34 1.85 -8.68 -12.43
CA ASP A 34 0.59 -9.34 -12.15
C ASP A 34 0.79 -10.66 -11.38
N GLU A 35 -0.31 -11.40 -11.15
CA GLU A 35 -0.29 -12.70 -10.49
C GLU A 35 0.67 -13.68 -11.19
N ASN A 36 0.70 -13.67 -12.53
CA ASN A 36 1.56 -14.56 -13.31
C ASN A 36 3.04 -14.21 -13.12
N PHE A 37 3.38 -12.92 -13.09
CA PHE A 37 4.75 -12.47 -12.83
C PHE A 37 5.24 -12.94 -11.45
N PHE A 38 4.50 -12.60 -10.40
CA PHE A 38 4.90 -12.96 -9.04
C PHE A 38 4.90 -14.47 -8.81
N GLY A 39 3.91 -15.20 -9.33
CA GLY A 39 3.73 -16.63 -9.10
C GLY A 39 4.70 -17.53 -9.85
N ASN A 40 5.43 -17.00 -10.82
CA ASN A 40 6.35 -17.76 -11.67
C ASN A 40 7.82 -17.29 -11.52
N ASP A 41 8.24 -16.93 -10.32
CA ASP A 41 9.59 -16.44 -10.01
C ASP A 41 10.01 -15.22 -10.86
N GLY A 42 9.07 -14.35 -11.22
CA GLY A 42 9.29 -13.22 -12.10
C GLY A 42 10.34 -12.23 -11.57
N ILE A 43 10.40 -12.00 -10.26
CA ILE A 43 11.43 -11.16 -9.63
C ILE A 43 12.83 -11.73 -9.86
N GLN A 44 13.03 -13.03 -9.63
CA GLN A 44 14.31 -13.67 -9.85
C GLN A 44 14.70 -13.63 -11.33
N LYS A 45 13.79 -14.02 -12.23
CA LYS A 45 14.00 -14.00 -13.68
C LYS A 45 14.33 -12.62 -14.20
N LEU A 46 13.64 -11.57 -13.70
CA LEU A 46 13.93 -10.17 -14.04
C LEU A 46 15.32 -9.75 -13.55
N GLY A 47 15.71 -10.12 -12.33
CA GLY A 47 17.04 -9.85 -11.80
C GLY A 47 18.15 -10.48 -12.63
N ASP A 48 18.01 -11.75 -13.02
CA ASP A 48 18.95 -12.47 -13.87
C ASP A 48 19.06 -11.85 -15.27
N TRP A 49 17.94 -11.39 -15.82
CA TRP A 49 17.91 -10.70 -17.10
C TRP A 49 18.56 -9.31 -17.03
N LEU A 50 18.24 -8.52 -15.99
CA LEU A 50 18.80 -7.19 -15.78
C LEU A 50 20.30 -7.20 -15.59
N SER A 51 20.87 -8.24 -14.98
CA SER A 51 22.33 -8.38 -14.81
C SER A 51 23.11 -8.32 -16.13
N LYS A 52 22.43 -8.58 -17.27
CA LYS A 52 23.03 -8.62 -18.62
C LYS A 52 22.49 -7.54 -19.55
N ASN A 53 21.34 -6.96 -19.25
CA ASN A 53 20.59 -6.14 -20.21
C ASN A 53 20.25 -4.73 -19.72
N GLN A 54 20.49 -4.39 -18.45
CA GLN A 54 20.06 -3.10 -17.86
C GLN A 54 20.56 -1.88 -18.62
N ASP A 55 21.79 -1.92 -19.18
CA ASP A 55 22.38 -0.80 -19.90
C ASP A 55 21.76 -0.56 -21.29
N SER A 56 21.02 -1.54 -21.81
CA SER A 56 20.31 -1.46 -23.09
C SER A 56 18.84 -1.06 -22.96
N CYS A 57 18.32 -1.00 -21.72
CA CYS A 57 16.93 -0.64 -21.48
C CYS A 57 16.70 0.86 -21.71
N PRO A 58 15.56 1.24 -22.33
CA PRO A 58 15.17 2.64 -22.44
C PRO A 58 15.06 3.31 -21.06
N GLU A 59 15.51 4.54 -20.96
CA GLU A 59 15.35 5.34 -19.75
C GLU A 59 13.94 5.95 -19.67
N ILE A 60 13.35 5.93 -18.48
CA ILE A 60 12.05 6.55 -18.19
C ILE A 60 12.33 7.94 -17.62
N HIS A 61 11.81 8.99 -18.27
CA HIS A 61 11.95 10.37 -17.82
C HIS A 61 11.18 10.62 -16.51
N ASP A 62 11.68 11.54 -15.69
CA ASP A 62 11.15 11.80 -14.35
C ASP A 62 9.75 12.43 -14.34
N ASP A 63 9.33 13.08 -15.42
CA ASP A 63 8.01 13.67 -15.61
C ASP A 63 6.91 12.65 -15.98
N ILE A 64 7.31 11.42 -16.30
CA ILE A 64 6.35 10.36 -16.64
C ILE A 64 5.60 9.92 -15.36
N ARG A 65 4.26 9.88 -15.44
CA ARG A 65 3.41 9.43 -14.33
C ARG A 65 3.80 8.02 -13.89
N LEU A 66 3.88 7.82 -12.57
CA LEU A 66 3.93 6.49 -11.95
C LEU A 66 2.51 6.08 -11.55
N GLY A 67 2.09 4.91 -12.01
CA GLY A 67 0.88 4.24 -11.55
C GLY A 67 1.13 3.42 -10.29
N SER A 68 0.12 2.65 -9.85
CA SER A 68 0.32 1.59 -8.87
C SER A 68 1.42 0.63 -9.35
N PRO A 69 2.41 0.27 -8.50
CA PRO A 69 3.56 -0.52 -8.92
C PRO A 69 3.27 -2.00 -9.17
N LEU A 70 2.03 -2.42 -8.96
CA LEU A 70 1.52 -3.73 -9.36
C LEU A 70 0.25 -3.55 -10.17
N SER A 71 0.01 -4.51 -11.05
CA SER A 71 -1.25 -4.68 -11.74
C SER A 71 -2.36 -5.07 -10.74
N ARG A 72 -3.60 -5.07 -11.20
CA ARG A 72 -4.77 -5.31 -10.33
C ARG A 72 -4.66 -6.65 -9.57
N PRO A 73 -4.53 -6.65 -8.24
CA PRO A 73 -4.49 -7.87 -7.43
C PRO A 73 -5.85 -8.55 -7.40
N SER A 74 -5.89 -9.83 -6.97
CA SER A 74 -7.17 -10.51 -6.74
C SER A 74 -7.93 -9.88 -5.58
N LYS A 75 -7.21 -9.43 -4.55
CA LYS A 75 -7.77 -8.75 -3.37
C LYS A 75 -6.74 -7.85 -2.68
N ILE A 76 -7.29 -6.89 -1.90
CA ILE A 76 -6.56 -6.13 -0.89
C ILE A 76 -7.19 -6.50 0.45
N VAL A 77 -6.43 -7.19 1.31
CA VAL A 77 -6.81 -7.51 2.68
C VAL A 77 -6.19 -6.47 3.59
N CYS A 78 -6.94 -5.90 4.50
CA CYS A 78 -6.46 -4.89 5.43
C CYS A 78 -6.61 -5.37 6.88
N VAL A 79 -5.69 -4.92 7.73
CA VAL A 79 -5.69 -5.20 9.17
C VAL A 79 -6.03 -3.92 9.92
N GLY A 80 -7.17 -3.90 10.59
CA GLY A 80 -7.58 -2.80 11.45
C GLY A 80 -6.96 -2.89 12.82
N LEU A 81 -6.79 -1.73 13.49
CA LEU A 81 -6.38 -1.62 14.89
C LEU A 81 -5.03 -2.30 15.22
N ASN A 82 -4.08 -2.28 14.31
CA ASN A 82 -2.78 -2.95 14.48
C ASN A 82 -1.71 -2.11 15.18
N TYR A 83 -2.09 -0.94 15.73
CA TYR A 83 -1.23 -0.10 16.58
C TYR A 83 -1.96 0.24 17.87
N ALA A 84 -1.34 -0.06 19.02
CA ALA A 84 -1.99 0.11 20.32
C ALA A 84 -2.45 1.55 20.59
N LYS A 85 -1.63 2.55 20.21
CA LYS A 85 -1.99 3.97 20.35
C LYS A 85 -3.16 4.37 19.45
N HIS A 86 -3.27 3.79 18.26
CA HIS A 86 -4.38 4.03 17.35
C HIS A 86 -5.70 3.40 17.86
N ALA A 87 -5.65 2.21 18.45
CA ALA A 87 -6.81 1.61 19.12
C ALA A 87 -7.33 2.53 20.25
N ALA A 88 -6.41 3.01 21.12
CA ALA A 88 -6.75 3.93 22.21
C ALA A 88 -7.33 5.26 21.71
N GLU A 89 -6.76 5.88 20.66
CA GLU A 89 -7.24 7.10 20.03
C GLU A 89 -8.66 6.95 19.48
N SER A 90 -8.98 5.78 18.91
CA SER A 90 -10.28 5.43 18.35
C SER A 90 -11.30 4.99 19.42
N GLY A 91 -10.92 4.95 20.69
CA GLY A 91 -11.76 4.49 21.80
C GLY A 91 -12.08 3.00 21.74
N MET A 92 -11.21 2.21 21.11
CA MET A 92 -11.36 0.77 20.97
C MET A 92 -10.33 0.03 21.84
N ASP A 93 -10.71 -1.16 22.33
CA ASP A 93 -9.78 -2.06 23.01
C ASP A 93 -8.75 -2.63 22.03
N ILE A 94 -7.58 -3.00 22.56
CA ILE A 94 -6.57 -3.74 21.79
C ILE A 94 -7.17 -5.10 21.42
N PRO A 95 -7.23 -5.44 20.11
CA PRO A 95 -7.83 -6.70 19.68
C PRO A 95 -6.95 -7.90 20.08
N GLU A 96 -7.57 -9.01 20.41
CA GLU A 96 -6.89 -10.29 20.72
C GLU A 96 -6.35 -10.98 19.44
N GLU A 97 -6.93 -10.65 18.27
CA GLU A 97 -6.55 -11.19 16.97
C GLU A 97 -6.73 -10.10 15.86
N PRO A 98 -6.04 -10.22 14.71
CA PRO A 98 -6.14 -9.24 13.63
C PRO A 98 -7.56 -9.02 13.13
N VAL A 99 -8.04 -7.78 13.15
CA VAL A 99 -9.35 -7.38 12.61
C VAL A 99 -9.22 -7.24 11.10
N LEU A 100 -9.85 -8.13 10.33
CA LEU A 100 -9.72 -8.16 8.87
C LEU A 100 -10.87 -7.45 8.17
N PHE A 101 -10.53 -6.69 7.14
CA PHE A 101 -11.48 -6.12 6.17
C PHE A 101 -10.85 -6.04 4.77
N PHE A 102 -11.64 -5.61 3.79
CA PHE A 102 -11.20 -5.52 2.40
C PHE A 102 -11.33 -4.11 1.85
N LYS A 103 -10.45 -3.78 0.89
CA LYS A 103 -10.66 -2.70 -0.07
C LYS A 103 -10.95 -3.29 -1.44
N SER A 104 -11.82 -2.63 -2.21
CA SER A 104 -12.05 -3.00 -3.61
C SER A 104 -10.77 -2.75 -4.42
N THR A 105 -10.42 -3.68 -5.29
CA THR A 105 -9.28 -3.49 -6.21
C THR A 105 -9.51 -2.37 -7.23
N SER A 106 -10.77 -1.93 -7.42
CA SER A 106 -11.10 -0.75 -8.22
C SER A 106 -10.74 0.59 -7.55
N SER A 107 -10.42 0.59 -6.26
CA SER A 107 -9.97 1.79 -5.54
C SER A 107 -8.48 2.10 -5.73
N ILE A 108 -7.71 1.20 -6.35
CA ILE A 108 -6.28 1.36 -6.56
C ILE A 108 -5.99 2.50 -7.53
N VAL A 109 -5.06 3.37 -7.14
CA VAL A 109 -4.47 4.43 -7.97
C VAL A 109 -2.97 4.54 -7.69
N GLY A 110 -2.26 5.31 -8.51
CA GLY A 110 -0.84 5.56 -8.33
C GLY A 110 -0.53 6.48 -7.13
N PRO A 111 0.74 6.55 -6.71
CA PRO A 111 1.18 7.26 -5.50
C PRO A 111 1.01 8.78 -5.59
N PHE A 112 0.88 9.32 -6.80
CA PHE A 112 0.75 10.76 -7.08
C PHE A 112 -0.59 11.12 -7.72
N ASP A 113 -1.51 10.16 -7.84
CA ASP A 113 -2.85 10.41 -8.35
C ASP A 113 -3.72 11.12 -7.30
N GLN A 114 -4.81 11.73 -7.74
CA GLN A 114 -5.70 12.48 -6.87
C GLN A 114 -6.57 11.55 -6.01
N ILE A 115 -6.78 11.94 -4.76
CA ILE A 115 -7.86 11.39 -3.92
C ILE A 115 -9.15 12.11 -4.30
N VAL A 116 -10.16 11.36 -4.73
CA VAL A 116 -11.49 11.89 -5.04
C VAL A 116 -12.39 11.72 -3.84
N ILE A 117 -12.76 12.83 -3.19
CA ILE A 117 -13.71 12.85 -2.08
C ILE A 117 -15.09 12.43 -2.62
N PRO A 118 -15.72 11.36 -2.10
CA PRO A 118 -16.96 10.83 -2.63
C PRO A 118 -18.12 11.81 -2.56
N LYS A 119 -19.09 11.67 -3.44
CA LYS A 119 -20.30 12.51 -3.45
C LYS A 119 -21.06 12.40 -2.12
N GLY A 120 -21.28 13.54 -1.48
CA GLY A 120 -21.96 13.62 -0.18
C GLY A 120 -21.11 13.13 1.00
N SER A 121 -19.80 13.01 0.82
CA SER A 121 -18.84 12.70 1.87
C SER A 121 -18.41 13.98 2.58
N GLU A 122 -18.27 13.89 3.92
CA GLU A 122 -17.76 14.96 4.77
C GLU A 122 -16.70 14.46 5.75
N LYS A 123 -16.40 13.15 5.74
CA LYS A 123 -15.52 12.53 6.74
C LYS A 123 -14.43 11.66 6.08
N THR A 124 -13.93 12.12 4.92
CA THR A 124 -12.80 11.45 4.26
C THR A 124 -11.52 11.68 5.06
N ASP A 125 -10.79 10.61 5.36
CA ASP A 125 -9.66 10.57 6.27
C ASP A 125 -8.46 9.86 5.62
N TRP A 126 -7.27 10.01 6.19
CA TRP A 126 -5.98 9.50 5.75
C TRP A 126 -5.46 8.41 6.68
N GLU A 127 -4.67 7.49 6.15
CA GLU A 127 -4.00 6.43 6.92
C GLU A 127 -2.71 5.99 6.21
N VAL A 128 -1.53 6.40 6.71
CA VAL A 128 -0.27 5.85 6.21
C VAL A 128 -0.09 4.42 6.67
N GLU A 129 0.19 3.51 5.74
CA GLU A 129 0.35 2.10 6.03
C GLU A 129 1.50 1.47 5.25
N LEU A 130 2.21 0.54 5.90
CA LEU A 130 3.02 -0.44 5.20
C LEU A 130 2.07 -1.46 4.56
N ALA A 131 2.28 -1.78 3.29
CA ALA A 131 1.58 -2.88 2.65
C ALA A 131 2.57 -3.96 2.18
N VAL A 132 2.14 -5.22 2.28
CA VAL A 132 2.89 -6.42 1.88
C VAL A 132 2.32 -6.94 0.58
N VAL A 133 3.17 -7.24 -0.41
CA VAL A 133 2.78 -7.90 -1.66
C VAL A 133 3.14 -9.37 -1.58
N ILE A 134 2.20 -10.25 -1.84
CA ILE A 134 2.38 -11.70 -1.83
C ILE A 134 3.10 -12.14 -3.12
N GLY A 135 4.13 -12.96 -2.97
CA GLY A 135 4.93 -13.49 -4.09
C GLY A 135 4.65 -14.96 -4.41
N LYS A 136 4.29 -15.73 -3.40
CA LYS A 136 3.97 -17.16 -3.53
C LYS A 136 2.64 -17.43 -2.86
N LYS A 137 1.85 -18.33 -3.47
CA LYS A 137 0.57 -18.77 -2.88
C LYS A 137 0.76 -19.18 -1.42
N ALA A 138 -0.01 -18.56 -0.52
CA ALA A 138 0.02 -18.83 0.92
C ALA A 138 -1.35 -19.36 1.39
N SER A 139 -1.36 -20.54 1.99
CA SER A 139 -2.55 -21.18 2.56
C SER A 139 -2.09 -22.05 3.73
N TYR A 140 -2.61 -21.78 4.93
CA TYR A 140 -2.20 -22.43 6.18
C TYR A 140 -0.68 -22.34 6.44
N VAL A 141 -0.09 -21.18 6.17
CA VAL A 141 1.34 -20.94 6.34
C VAL A 141 1.66 -20.67 7.81
N SER A 142 2.77 -21.23 8.31
CA SER A 142 3.27 -20.92 9.66
C SER A 142 3.90 -19.51 9.69
N GLU A 143 3.97 -18.89 10.88
CA GLU A 143 4.66 -17.62 11.05
C GLU A 143 6.14 -17.70 10.63
N ALA A 144 6.80 -18.83 10.93
CA ALA A 144 8.21 -19.05 10.58
C ALA A 144 8.46 -19.05 9.05
N ASP A 145 7.47 -19.44 8.26
CA ASP A 145 7.55 -19.50 6.82
C ASP A 145 6.95 -18.29 6.11
N ALA A 146 6.21 -17.44 6.82
CA ALA A 146 5.40 -16.36 6.25
C ALA A 146 6.17 -15.43 5.31
N LEU A 147 7.38 -14.99 5.69
CA LEU A 147 8.19 -14.08 4.86
C LEU A 147 8.68 -14.71 3.57
N GLN A 148 8.73 -16.04 3.46
CA GLN A 148 9.10 -16.74 2.22
C GLN A 148 8.02 -16.59 1.13
N HIS A 149 6.81 -16.15 1.52
CA HIS A 149 5.68 -15.89 0.63
C HIS A 149 5.58 -14.43 0.20
N VAL A 150 6.44 -13.54 0.68
CA VAL A 150 6.42 -12.10 0.41
C VAL A 150 7.27 -11.76 -0.82
N ALA A 151 6.69 -11.04 -1.78
CA ALA A 151 7.38 -10.49 -2.96
C ALA A 151 8.07 -9.16 -2.66
N GLY A 152 7.52 -8.38 -1.74
CA GLY A 152 8.05 -7.08 -1.36
C GLY A 152 7.06 -6.25 -0.55
N TYR A 153 7.45 -5.00 -0.37
CA TYR A 153 6.74 -4.03 0.46
C TYR A 153 6.44 -2.77 -0.34
N VAL A 154 5.33 -2.12 -0.04
CA VAL A 154 4.89 -0.91 -0.74
C VAL A 154 4.22 0.06 0.23
N LEU A 155 4.41 1.35 0.02
CA LEU A 155 3.71 2.42 0.73
C LEU A 155 2.25 2.48 0.26
N HIS A 156 1.31 2.54 1.19
CA HIS A 156 -0.12 2.63 0.97
C HIS A 156 -0.74 3.78 1.77
N ASN A 157 -1.75 4.42 1.20
CA ASN A 157 -2.65 5.31 1.92
C ASN A 157 -4.03 4.64 1.97
N ASP A 158 -4.42 4.08 3.14
CA ASP A 158 -5.72 3.45 3.33
C ASP A 158 -6.82 4.50 3.55
N VAL A 159 -7.06 5.32 2.51
CA VAL A 159 -8.06 6.40 2.55
C VAL A 159 -9.43 5.87 2.95
N SER A 160 -10.09 6.57 3.87
CA SER A 160 -11.31 6.09 4.54
C SER A 160 -12.38 7.18 4.54
N GLU A 161 -13.61 6.83 4.19
CA GLU A 161 -14.76 7.70 4.46
C GLU A 161 -15.46 7.20 5.74
N ARG A 162 -15.23 7.90 6.84
CA ARG A 162 -15.62 7.44 8.18
C ARG A 162 -17.14 7.32 8.35
N ALA A 163 -17.93 8.20 7.73
CA ALA A 163 -19.38 8.07 7.78
C ALA A 163 -19.87 6.80 7.07
N PHE A 164 -19.25 6.44 5.92
CA PHE A 164 -19.63 5.22 5.22
C PHE A 164 -19.12 3.96 5.95
N GLN A 165 -17.97 4.06 6.59
CA GLN A 165 -17.36 2.98 7.37
C GLN A 165 -18.18 2.65 8.63
N LEU A 166 -18.54 3.66 9.42
CA LEU A 166 -19.03 3.49 10.78
C LEU A 166 -20.54 3.75 10.93
N GLU A 167 -21.12 4.68 10.15
CA GLU A 167 -22.50 5.15 10.33
C GLU A 167 -23.49 4.45 9.39
N LYS A 168 -23.03 3.50 8.53
CA LYS A 168 -23.86 2.75 7.58
C LYS A 168 -23.82 1.25 7.88
N SER A 169 -24.39 0.85 9.01
CA SER A 169 -24.53 -0.55 9.45
C SER A 169 -23.20 -1.29 9.72
N GLY A 170 -22.11 -0.57 10.04
CA GLY A 170 -20.85 -1.13 10.52
C GLY A 170 -20.03 -1.98 9.54
N GLN A 171 -20.38 -2.00 8.26
CA GLN A 171 -19.58 -2.70 7.24
C GLN A 171 -18.50 -1.76 6.69
N TRP A 172 -17.26 -1.93 7.16
CA TRP A 172 -16.13 -1.04 6.88
C TRP A 172 -15.83 -0.90 5.38
N VAL A 173 -16.02 -1.97 4.61
CA VAL A 173 -15.75 -2.01 3.17
C VAL A 173 -16.37 -0.83 2.40
N LYS A 174 -17.54 -0.33 2.84
CA LYS A 174 -18.21 0.81 2.19
C LYS A 174 -17.43 2.12 2.30
N GLY A 175 -16.77 2.34 3.43
CA GLY A 175 -15.91 3.52 3.66
C GLY A 175 -14.49 3.33 3.16
N LYS A 176 -14.07 2.11 2.90
CA LYS A 176 -12.69 1.75 2.53
C LYS A 176 -12.51 1.51 1.02
N SER A 177 -13.59 1.44 0.23
CA SER A 177 -13.55 1.00 -1.17
C SER A 177 -14.07 2.02 -2.18
N CYS A 178 -14.20 3.30 -1.81
CA CYS A 178 -14.50 4.34 -2.77
C CYS A 178 -13.38 4.46 -3.81
N ASP A 179 -13.71 4.94 -5.00
CA ASP A 179 -12.71 5.14 -6.05
C ASP A 179 -11.56 6.02 -5.55
N THR A 180 -10.33 5.67 -5.95
CA THR A 180 -9.08 6.32 -5.54
C THR A 180 -8.65 6.15 -4.08
N PHE A 181 -9.32 5.30 -3.31
CA PHE A 181 -9.07 5.14 -1.87
C PHE A 181 -7.92 4.18 -1.52
N ALA A 182 -7.21 3.65 -2.52
CA ALA A 182 -6.01 2.85 -2.32
C ALA A 182 -4.82 3.36 -3.17
N PRO A 183 -4.29 4.58 -2.90
CA PRO A 183 -3.02 5.00 -3.48
C PRO A 183 -1.89 4.07 -3.06
N LEU A 184 -1.22 3.43 -4.02
CA LEU A 184 -0.10 2.51 -3.82
C LEU A 184 1.16 2.98 -4.55
N GLY A 185 2.31 2.84 -3.92
CA GLY A 185 3.60 3.17 -4.53
C GLY A 185 4.41 4.18 -3.72
N PRO A 186 5.54 4.68 -4.29
CA PRO A 186 5.89 4.75 -5.71
C PRO A 186 6.45 3.48 -6.34
N PHE A 187 6.90 2.52 -5.54
CA PHE A 187 7.46 1.26 -6.03
C PHE A 187 7.19 0.12 -5.04
N ILE A 188 7.30 -1.12 -5.50
CA ILE A 188 7.47 -2.28 -4.62
C ILE A 188 8.96 -2.45 -4.39
N ALA A 189 9.41 -2.39 -3.13
CA ALA A 189 10.75 -2.78 -2.72
C ALA A 189 10.77 -4.30 -2.46
N THR A 190 11.62 -5.02 -3.18
CA THR A 190 11.82 -6.47 -2.93
C THR A 190 12.47 -6.71 -1.56
N PRO A 191 12.35 -7.90 -0.95
CA PRO A 191 12.81 -8.13 0.43
C PRO A 191 14.29 -7.83 0.69
N ASP A 192 15.15 -7.89 -0.33
CA ASP A 192 16.57 -7.53 -0.24
C ASP A 192 16.81 -6.01 -0.03
N GLU A 193 15.85 -5.16 -0.38
CA GLU A 193 15.90 -3.71 -0.15
C GLU A 193 15.50 -3.31 1.28
N ILE A 194 14.76 -4.15 1.98
CA ILE A 194 14.17 -3.87 3.30
C ILE A 194 14.69 -4.89 4.32
N LYS A 195 15.62 -4.47 5.18
CA LYS A 195 16.27 -5.38 6.15
C LYS A 195 15.31 -5.93 7.20
N ASN A 196 14.47 -5.06 7.74
CA ASN A 196 13.49 -5.42 8.78
C ASN A 196 12.20 -4.66 8.55
N PRO A 197 11.16 -5.28 7.97
CA PRO A 197 9.89 -4.60 7.71
C PRO A 197 9.08 -4.29 8.98
N ASN A 198 9.46 -4.88 10.12
CA ASN A 198 8.86 -4.61 11.43
C ASN A 198 9.60 -3.50 12.22
N ASP A 199 10.46 -2.71 11.57
CA ASP A 199 11.19 -1.61 12.20
C ASP A 199 11.51 -0.52 11.14
N LEU A 200 10.46 0.12 10.63
CA LEU A 200 10.52 1.19 9.64
C LEU A 200 9.77 2.41 10.17
N ASN A 201 10.38 3.60 10.10
CA ASN A 201 9.66 4.82 10.39
C ASN A 201 8.67 5.13 9.27
N LEU A 202 7.48 5.59 9.66
CA LEU A 202 6.43 6.02 8.74
C LEU A 202 5.79 7.32 9.23
N TRP A 203 5.45 8.16 8.28
CA TRP A 203 4.89 9.48 8.57
C TRP A 203 3.86 9.92 7.52
N LEU A 204 2.96 10.81 7.93
CA LEU A 204 2.02 11.48 7.04
C LEU A 204 1.87 12.95 7.42
N LYS A 205 1.80 13.80 6.40
CA LYS A 205 1.56 15.24 6.52
C LYS A 205 0.28 15.63 5.77
N LEU A 206 -0.49 16.51 6.37
CA LEU A 206 -1.60 17.21 5.72
C LEU A 206 -1.24 18.68 5.57
N ASN A 207 -1.14 19.17 4.32
CA ASN A 207 -0.75 20.56 4.01
C ASN A 207 0.58 20.98 4.67
N GLY A 208 1.52 20.05 4.79
CA GLY A 208 2.84 20.24 5.40
C GLY A 208 2.89 20.06 6.93
N GLU A 209 1.74 19.93 7.62
CA GLU A 209 1.65 19.64 9.05
C GLU A 209 1.71 18.14 9.31
N ILE A 210 2.56 17.69 10.24
CA ILE A 210 2.66 16.26 10.60
C ILE A 210 1.41 15.83 11.34
N MET A 211 0.71 14.83 10.80
CA MET A 211 -0.45 14.20 11.39
C MET A 211 -0.10 12.83 12.00
N GLN A 212 0.68 12.02 11.28
CA GLN A 212 1.12 10.71 11.74
C GLN A 212 2.66 10.66 11.74
N ASP A 213 3.25 10.10 12.81
CA ASP A 213 4.68 9.88 12.95
C ASP A 213 4.89 8.71 13.93
N SER A 214 5.38 7.56 13.43
CA SER A 214 5.47 6.32 14.19
C SER A 214 6.47 5.36 13.55
N SER A 215 6.51 4.11 14.05
CA SER A 215 7.32 3.02 13.50
C SER A 215 6.50 1.73 13.41
N THR A 216 6.81 0.87 12.43
CA THR A 216 6.25 -0.47 12.35
C THR A 216 6.69 -1.37 13.52
N SER A 217 7.67 -0.95 14.34
CA SER A 217 7.98 -1.60 15.61
C SER A 217 6.86 -1.48 16.66
N ASP A 218 5.89 -0.57 16.43
CA ASP A 218 4.72 -0.40 17.30
C ASP A 218 3.53 -1.31 16.90
N PHE A 219 3.71 -2.20 15.92
CA PHE A 219 2.69 -3.19 15.54
C PHE A 219 2.27 -4.06 16.73
N ILE A 220 0.96 -4.29 16.87
CA ILE A 220 0.39 -5.30 17.78
C ILE A 220 0.66 -6.69 17.19
N PHE A 221 0.37 -6.89 15.90
CA PHE A 221 0.63 -8.12 15.15
C PHE A 221 1.66 -7.81 14.07
N ASN A 222 2.82 -8.44 14.14
CA ASN A 222 3.88 -8.26 13.16
C ASN A 222 3.52 -8.89 11.81
N ILE A 223 4.34 -8.65 10.78
CA ILE A 223 4.04 -9.11 9.41
C ILE A 223 3.92 -10.63 9.32
N GLN A 224 4.75 -11.38 10.05
CA GLN A 224 4.72 -12.84 10.02
C GLN A 224 3.41 -13.37 10.61
N GLU A 225 2.99 -12.82 11.74
CA GLU A 225 1.71 -13.13 12.38
C GLU A 225 0.54 -12.81 11.45
N VAL A 226 0.53 -11.63 10.83
CA VAL A 226 -0.53 -11.19 9.92
C VAL A 226 -0.65 -12.11 8.71
N VAL A 227 0.46 -12.41 8.01
CA VAL A 227 0.44 -13.30 6.84
C VAL A 227 -0.01 -14.71 7.22
N SER A 228 0.54 -15.25 8.31
CA SER A 228 0.15 -16.57 8.83
C SER A 228 -1.34 -16.59 9.16
N TYR A 229 -1.81 -15.63 9.95
CA TYR A 229 -3.20 -15.54 10.40
C TYR A 229 -4.19 -15.48 9.23
N ILE A 230 -3.99 -14.56 8.27
CA ILE A 230 -4.87 -14.43 7.10
C ILE A 230 -4.92 -15.73 6.30
N SER A 231 -3.78 -16.41 6.15
CA SER A 231 -3.66 -17.65 5.38
C SER A 231 -4.46 -18.83 5.95
N GLN A 232 -4.91 -18.74 7.22
CA GLN A 232 -5.78 -19.75 7.84
C GLN A 232 -7.24 -19.65 7.34
N PHE A 233 -7.67 -18.47 6.92
CA PHE A 233 -9.08 -18.23 6.52
C PHE A 233 -9.27 -18.15 5.03
N MET A 234 -8.22 -17.72 4.30
CA MET A 234 -8.29 -17.56 2.85
C MET A 234 -6.92 -17.76 2.21
N THR A 235 -6.91 -18.36 1.04
CA THR A 235 -5.69 -18.43 0.23
C THR A 235 -5.28 -17.05 -0.24
N LEU A 236 -4.04 -16.66 0.05
CA LEU A 236 -3.38 -15.51 -0.54
C LEU A 236 -2.72 -15.92 -1.85
N LEU A 237 -3.01 -15.21 -2.92
CA LEU A 237 -2.47 -15.44 -4.26
C LEU A 237 -1.27 -14.50 -4.54
N PRO A 238 -0.36 -14.88 -5.44
CA PRO A 238 0.71 -13.98 -5.87
C PRO A 238 0.13 -12.65 -6.38
N GLY A 239 0.72 -11.54 -5.99
CA GLY A 239 0.22 -10.20 -6.30
C GLY A 239 -0.86 -9.68 -5.34
N ASP A 240 -1.44 -10.48 -4.46
CA ASP A 240 -2.35 -9.97 -3.42
C ASP A 240 -1.63 -9.00 -2.49
N VAL A 241 -2.38 -8.02 -1.99
CA VAL A 241 -1.87 -6.97 -1.11
C VAL A 241 -2.46 -7.15 0.28
N ILE A 242 -1.60 -7.08 1.31
CA ILE A 242 -2.01 -6.97 2.71
C ILE A 242 -1.60 -5.60 3.22
N SER A 243 -2.57 -4.76 3.61
CA SER A 243 -2.33 -3.49 4.28
C SER A 243 -2.33 -3.70 5.79
N THR A 244 -1.27 -3.27 6.48
CA THR A 244 -0.94 -3.79 7.82
C THR A 244 -1.45 -2.95 8.97
N GLY A 245 -2.25 -1.91 8.68
CA GLY A 245 -2.79 -1.00 9.68
C GLY A 245 -2.00 0.30 9.78
N THR A 246 -2.66 1.32 10.32
CA THR A 246 -2.15 2.68 10.45
C THR A 246 -1.85 3.04 11.91
N PRO A 247 -0.84 3.89 12.20
CA PRO A 247 -0.60 4.43 13.53
C PRO A 247 -1.62 5.51 13.91
N PHE A 248 -1.54 6.01 15.14
CA PHE A 248 -2.31 7.16 15.64
C PHE A 248 -2.09 8.42 14.79
N GLY A 249 -2.97 9.42 14.94
CA GLY A 249 -2.92 10.69 14.21
C GLY A 249 -3.81 10.72 12.97
N VAL A 250 -4.80 9.81 12.89
CA VAL A 250 -5.86 9.88 11.88
C VAL A 250 -6.83 11.02 12.19
N GLY A 251 -7.48 11.55 11.16
CA GLY A 251 -8.37 12.71 11.31
C GLY A 251 -9.56 12.47 12.23
N LEU A 252 -10.09 11.23 12.26
CA LEU A 252 -11.16 10.83 13.18
C LEU A 252 -10.73 10.94 14.65
N GLY A 253 -9.46 10.64 14.97
CA GLY A 253 -8.93 10.64 16.34
C GLY A 253 -8.58 12.02 16.89
N LEU A 254 -8.56 13.05 16.06
CA LEU A 254 -8.26 14.42 16.51
C LEU A 254 -9.41 15.03 17.30
N ASN A 255 -9.10 16.02 18.14
CA ASN A 255 -10.12 16.75 18.91
C ASN A 255 -10.00 18.26 18.68
N PRO A 256 -10.90 18.90 17.87
CA PRO A 256 -12.00 18.26 17.15
C PRO A 256 -11.51 17.42 15.97
N PRO A 257 -12.32 16.45 15.46
CA PRO A 257 -11.99 15.66 14.26
C PRO A 257 -11.73 16.56 13.03
N ARG A 258 -10.76 16.15 12.21
CA ARG A 258 -10.38 16.85 10.98
C ARG A 258 -10.42 15.90 9.79
N TYR A 259 -11.04 16.30 8.69
CA TYR A 259 -11.20 15.50 7.51
C TYR A 259 -10.70 16.21 6.27
N LEU A 260 -10.36 15.45 5.23
CA LEU A 260 -9.88 15.95 3.95
C LEU A 260 -10.93 16.79 3.24
N LYS A 261 -10.47 17.85 2.60
CA LYS A 261 -11.28 18.78 1.79
C LYS A 261 -10.66 18.96 0.41
N GLU A 262 -11.46 19.42 -0.53
CA GLU A 262 -10.94 19.80 -1.85
C GLU A 262 -9.81 20.84 -1.71
N GLY A 263 -8.71 20.58 -2.41
CA GLY A 263 -7.49 21.38 -2.37
C GLY A 263 -6.46 20.95 -1.32
N ASP A 264 -6.81 20.08 -0.38
CA ASP A 264 -5.84 19.52 0.56
C ASP A 264 -4.79 18.67 -0.15
N VAL A 265 -3.61 18.62 0.45
CA VAL A 265 -2.47 17.82 -0.02
C VAL A 265 -2.02 16.91 1.10
N VAL A 266 -2.04 15.61 0.82
CA VAL A 266 -1.52 14.55 1.69
C VAL A 266 -0.16 14.13 1.17
N GLU A 267 0.87 14.18 2.03
CA GLU A 267 2.20 13.64 1.75
C GLU A 267 2.51 12.56 2.80
N LEU A 268 3.02 11.42 2.35
CA LEU A 268 3.31 10.31 3.25
C LEU A 268 4.55 9.56 2.78
N GLY A 269 5.24 8.91 3.73
CA GLY A 269 6.46 8.18 3.43
C GLY A 269 6.75 7.10 4.46
N ILE A 270 7.50 6.09 4.03
CA ILE A 270 8.05 5.02 4.86
C ILE A 270 9.52 4.84 4.49
N ASP A 271 10.36 4.59 5.48
CA ASP A 271 11.79 4.32 5.28
C ASP A 271 12.00 3.20 4.24
N GLY A 272 12.81 3.48 3.22
CA GLY A 272 13.11 2.53 2.14
C GLY A 272 12.01 2.35 1.10
N LEU A 273 10.79 2.89 1.29
CA LEU A 273 9.65 2.74 0.37
C LEU A 273 9.30 4.02 -0.38
N GLY A 274 10.06 5.10 -0.17
CA GLY A 274 9.86 6.36 -0.87
C GLY A 274 8.75 7.22 -0.26
N ILE A 275 8.28 8.18 -1.08
CA ILE A 275 7.30 9.20 -0.68
C ILE A 275 6.19 9.22 -1.73
N ALA A 276 4.96 9.35 -1.28
CA ALA A 276 3.79 9.58 -2.10
C ALA A 276 3.16 10.95 -1.77
N ARG A 277 2.44 11.53 -2.73
CA ARG A 277 1.81 12.83 -2.58
C ARG A 277 0.51 12.89 -3.37
N GLN A 278 -0.60 13.06 -2.69
CA GLN A 278 -1.93 13.14 -3.31
C GLN A 278 -2.56 14.52 -3.05
N SER A 279 -3.16 15.11 -4.08
CA SER A 279 -4.08 16.24 -3.90
C SER A 279 -5.52 15.75 -3.83
N CYS A 280 -6.34 16.39 -3.00
CA CYS A 280 -7.74 16.04 -2.83
C CYS A 280 -8.63 16.84 -3.77
N LYS A 281 -9.62 16.17 -4.37
CA LYS A 281 -10.59 16.76 -5.29
C LYS A 281 -12.00 16.29 -4.94
N ALA A 282 -12.97 17.18 -4.97
CA ALA A 282 -14.36 16.77 -4.82
C ALA A 282 -14.84 15.98 -6.06
N TYR A 283 -15.70 14.99 -5.83
CA TYR A 283 -16.42 14.31 -6.91
C TYR A 283 -17.30 15.33 -7.65
N LYS A 284 -17.22 15.36 -8.96
CA LYS A 284 -18.01 16.26 -9.84
C LYS A 284 -19.27 15.58 -10.35
#